data_a05ced34c0e1e4ffc3863304f20c8bec
#
_entry.id   a05ced34c0e1e4ffc3863304f20c8bec
#
_cell.length_a   1.000
_cell.length_b   1.000
_cell.length_c   1.000
_cell.angle_alpha   90.00
_cell.angle_beta   90.00
_cell.angle_gamma   90.00
#
_symmetry.space_group_name_H-M   'P 1'
#
loop_
_entity.id
_entity.type
_entity.pdbx_description
1 polymer ?
#
loop_
_entity_poly.entity_id
_entity_poly.type
_entity_poly.pdbx_seq_one_letter_code
_entity_poly.pdbx_strand_id
1 'polypeptide(L)'
;MRHILTIILFSFFSFTVLAANFNTTGWKTYLSYNNTNSVEESNDQVFVVAEGSLYTYGKDDNSIKQYYKGNGLNDNTISLIRYNKQTKSLLIIYDNSNIDILEGGVATNLPYLSTSTSIRDKQINSVLVHDEYAYLSTAFGIVVVNMAKKEIKDTYKLSLNITSCAIQNGNIYMPLQPIKQKYLRGLYTPH
;
A
#
# COMPACT_ATOMS: atom_id res chain seq x y z
N MET A 1 42.99 46.05 -35.17
CA MET A 1 42.81 45.34 -33.91
C MET A 1 41.51 45.69 -33.13
N ARG A 2 41.05 46.95 -33.17
CA ARG A 2 39.80 47.32 -32.43
C ARG A 2 38.51 46.66 -32.92
N HIS A 3 38.40 46.34 -34.22
CA HIS A 3 37.20 45.73 -34.79
C HIS A 3 37.11 44.21 -34.57
N ILE A 4 38.25 43.54 -34.41
CA ILE A 4 38.30 42.10 -34.12
C ILE A 4 37.84 41.83 -32.67
N LEU A 5 38.17 42.72 -31.74
CA LEU A 5 37.75 42.60 -30.34
C LEU A 5 36.22 42.75 -30.18
N THR A 6 35.58 43.62 -30.99
CA THR A 6 34.12 43.82 -30.98
C THR A 6 33.38 42.61 -31.52
N ILE A 7 33.89 41.92 -32.51
CA ILE A 7 33.28 40.72 -33.09
C ILE A 7 33.34 39.55 -32.10
N ILE A 8 34.46 39.40 -31.37
CA ILE A 8 34.61 38.36 -30.34
C ILE A 8 33.65 38.62 -29.16
N LEU A 9 33.43 39.86 -28.78
CA LEU A 9 32.50 40.19 -27.69
C LEU A 9 31.03 39.94 -28.10
N PHE A 10 30.67 40.06 -29.37
CA PHE A 10 29.30 39.79 -29.86
C PHE A 10 29.01 38.30 -30.06
N SER A 11 30.05 37.49 -30.26
CA SER A 11 29.97 36.03 -30.39
C SER A 11 29.67 35.34 -29.04
N PHE A 12 29.99 35.97 -27.90
CA PHE A 12 29.76 35.41 -26.58
C PHE A 12 28.34 35.68 -26.05
N PHE A 13 27.56 36.51 -26.72
CA PHE A 13 26.20 36.90 -26.22
C PHE A 13 25.06 36.11 -26.85
N SER A 14 25.33 35.11 -27.69
CA SER A 14 24.28 34.41 -28.46
C SER A 14 24.00 32.99 -27.98
N PHE A 15 24.44 32.58 -26.79
CA PHE A 15 24.08 31.30 -26.18
C PHE A 15 23.28 31.46 -24.88
N THR A 16 22.20 32.24 -24.93
CA THR A 16 21.11 31.96 -24.02
C THR A 16 20.35 30.76 -24.60
N VAL A 17 20.77 29.57 -24.21
CA VAL A 17 19.92 28.39 -24.37
C VAL A 17 18.69 28.69 -23.57
N LEU A 18 17.58 29.06 -24.23
CA LEU A 18 16.25 28.88 -23.69
C LEU A 18 16.15 27.38 -23.41
N ALA A 19 16.42 26.98 -22.17
CA ALA A 19 15.95 25.73 -21.65
C ALA A 19 14.41 25.86 -21.70
N ALA A 20 13.81 25.47 -22.82
CA ALA A 20 12.38 25.25 -22.88
C ALA A 20 12.13 24.21 -21.77
N ASN A 21 11.51 24.66 -20.70
CA ASN A 21 10.87 23.74 -19.78
C ASN A 21 9.83 23.01 -20.62
N PHE A 22 10.22 21.88 -21.17
CA PHE A 22 9.28 20.88 -21.61
C PHE A 22 8.60 20.40 -20.32
N ASN A 23 7.60 21.17 -19.88
CA ASN A 23 6.54 20.58 -19.12
C ASN A 23 6.02 19.47 -20.02
N THR A 24 6.52 18.25 -19.76
CA THR A 24 5.83 17.04 -20.19
C THR A 24 4.52 17.04 -19.42
N THR A 25 3.60 17.91 -19.89
CA THR A 25 2.27 18.01 -19.36
C THR A 25 1.61 16.67 -19.62
N GLY A 26 1.90 15.81 -18.63
CA GLY A 26 0.82 15.09 -18.08
C GLY A 26 0.20 14.07 -19.01
N TRP A 27 0.81 12.89 -19.09
CA TRP A 27 -0.03 11.71 -19.18
C TRP A 27 -1.05 11.81 -18.05
N LYS A 28 -2.30 12.19 -18.36
CA LYS A 28 -3.41 12.08 -17.41
C LYS A 28 -3.83 10.63 -17.40
N THR A 29 -3.58 9.96 -16.30
CA THR A 29 -4.12 8.62 -16.08
C THR A 29 -5.61 8.76 -15.83
N TYR A 30 -6.42 8.30 -16.78
CA TYR A 30 -7.87 8.16 -16.59
C TYR A 30 -8.10 6.78 -15.95
N LEU A 31 -8.19 6.77 -14.64
CA LEU A 31 -8.57 5.56 -13.92
C LEU A 31 -10.09 5.40 -13.98
N SER A 32 -10.55 4.16 -14.10
CA SER A 32 -11.97 3.86 -14.05
C SER A 32 -12.47 3.97 -12.61
N TYR A 33 -13.67 4.56 -12.44
CA TYR A 33 -14.38 4.60 -11.15
C TYR A 33 -15.46 3.51 -11.06
N ASN A 34 -15.58 2.70 -12.08
CA ASN A 34 -16.52 1.59 -12.11
C ASN A 34 -15.98 0.42 -11.28
N ASN A 35 -16.87 -0.46 -10.86
CA ASN A 35 -16.53 -1.71 -10.19
C ASN A 35 -15.66 -1.52 -8.92
N THR A 36 -16.23 -0.83 -7.94
CA THR A 36 -15.63 -0.68 -6.60
C THR A 36 -15.63 -2.00 -5.86
N ASN A 37 -14.48 -2.40 -5.34
CA ASN A 37 -14.30 -3.67 -4.63
C ASN A 37 -13.93 -3.53 -3.15
N SER A 38 -13.46 -2.36 -2.72
CA SER A 38 -13.11 -2.11 -1.32
C SER A 38 -13.29 -0.65 -0.95
N VAL A 39 -13.83 -0.40 0.25
CA VAL A 39 -14.03 0.95 0.79
C VAL A 39 -13.62 0.93 2.27
N GLU A 40 -12.86 1.94 2.66
CA GLU A 40 -12.49 2.20 4.05
C GLU A 40 -12.68 3.70 4.34
N GLU A 41 -12.85 4.07 5.62
CA GLU A 41 -13.00 5.47 5.99
C GLU A 41 -12.11 5.88 7.16
N SER A 42 -11.63 7.12 7.08
CA SER A 42 -11.06 7.87 8.20
C SER A 42 -12.05 8.96 8.65
N ASN A 43 -11.63 9.79 9.59
CA ASN A 43 -12.45 10.93 10.03
C ASN A 43 -12.69 11.94 8.89
N ASP A 44 -11.68 12.16 8.06
CA ASP A 44 -11.59 13.22 7.05
C ASP A 44 -11.71 12.73 5.60
N GLN A 45 -11.51 11.43 5.36
CA GLN A 45 -11.45 10.88 4.01
C GLN A 45 -12.18 9.53 3.89
N VAL A 46 -12.65 9.24 2.68
CA VAL A 46 -13.07 7.89 2.26
C VAL A 46 -12.04 7.37 1.27
N PHE A 47 -11.56 6.16 1.49
CA PHE A 47 -10.65 5.43 0.61
C PHE A 47 -11.45 4.43 -0.20
N VAL A 48 -11.28 4.45 -1.50
CA VAL A 48 -12.03 3.60 -2.44
C VAL A 48 -11.07 2.91 -3.38
N VAL A 49 -11.17 1.59 -3.48
CA VAL A 49 -10.48 0.82 -4.52
C VAL A 49 -11.45 0.48 -5.62
N ALA A 50 -11.18 0.94 -6.82
CA ALA A 50 -11.93 0.61 -8.03
C ALA A 50 -10.97 0.12 -9.11
N GLU A 51 -11.23 -1.07 -9.67
CA GLU A 51 -10.39 -1.70 -10.70
C GLU A 51 -8.88 -1.72 -10.34
N GLY A 52 -8.58 -2.01 -9.07
CA GLY A 52 -7.21 -2.10 -8.55
C GLY A 52 -6.50 -0.78 -8.30
N SER A 53 -7.17 0.36 -8.48
CA SER A 53 -6.64 1.70 -8.24
C SER A 53 -7.25 2.33 -7.00
N LEU A 54 -6.47 3.13 -6.26
CA LEU A 54 -6.92 3.80 -5.05
C LEU A 54 -7.33 5.25 -5.33
N TYR A 55 -8.49 5.62 -4.82
CA TYR A 55 -8.97 6.99 -4.76
C TYR A 55 -9.25 7.39 -3.32
N THR A 56 -9.05 8.67 -3.01
CA THR A 56 -9.54 9.25 -1.76
C THR A 56 -10.54 10.34 -2.07
N TYR A 57 -11.58 10.42 -1.26
CA TYR A 57 -12.56 11.48 -1.27
C TYR A 57 -12.48 12.23 0.06
N GLY A 58 -12.16 13.51 0.01
CA GLY A 58 -12.13 14.41 1.16
C GLY A 58 -13.57 14.78 1.59
N LYS A 59 -13.90 14.53 2.87
CA LYS A 59 -15.26 14.77 3.39
C LYS A 59 -15.58 16.26 3.55
N ASP A 60 -14.57 17.07 3.83
CA ASP A 60 -14.74 18.49 4.12
C ASP A 60 -14.78 19.37 2.85
N ASP A 61 -13.96 19.02 1.84
CA ASP A 61 -13.74 19.83 0.64
C ASP A 61 -14.21 19.17 -0.66
N ASN A 62 -14.75 17.94 -0.57
CA ASN A 62 -15.16 17.11 -1.72
C ASN A 62 -14.02 16.87 -2.72
N SER A 63 -12.77 16.99 -2.31
CA SER A 63 -11.62 16.74 -3.17
C SER A 63 -11.49 15.25 -3.50
N ILE A 64 -11.04 14.95 -4.72
CA ILE A 64 -10.69 13.59 -5.14
C ILE A 64 -9.21 13.55 -5.45
N LYS A 65 -8.49 12.63 -4.79
CA LYS A 65 -7.09 12.36 -5.06
C LYS A 65 -6.92 10.92 -5.52
N GLN A 66 -6.10 10.72 -6.54
CA GLN A 66 -5.78 9.41 -7.08
C GLN A 66 -4.39 8.98 -6.62
N TYR A 67 -4.26 7.68 -6.30
CA TYR A 67 -2.99 7.06 -5.95
C TYR A 67 -2.76 5.85 -6.85
N TYR A 68 -1.59 5.81 -7.49
CA TYR A 68 -1.16 4.74 -8.37
C TYR A 68 0.37 4.65 -8.39
N LYS A 69 0.91 3.58 -8.97
CA LYS A 69 2.35 3.44 -9.15
C LYS A 69 2.89 4.60 -10.01
N GLY A 70 3.85 5.32 -9.47
CA GLY A 70 4.37 6.56 -10.06
C GLY A 70 3.74 7.84 -9.48
N ASN A 71 2.67 7.73 -8.68
CA ASN A 71 2.09 8.83 -7.91
C ASN A 71 1.86 8.42 -6.45
N GLY A 72 2.91 7.93 -5.79
CA GLY A 72 2.94 7.68 -4.36
C GLY A 72 2.72 6.25 -3.91
N LEU A 73 2.29 5.31 -4.78
CA LEU A 73 2.24 3.89 -4.47
C LEU A 73 3.44 3.13 -5.06
N ASN A 74 3.76 1.97 -4.48
CA ASN A 74 4.91 1.18 -4.88
C ASN A 74 4.56 0.06 -5.88
N ASP A 75 3.27 -0.26 -6.04
CA ASP A 75 2.84 -1.30 -6.98
C ASP A 75 1.49 -0.98 -7.63
N ASN A 76 1.02 -1.88 -8.50
CA ASN A 76 -0.26 -1.82 -9.22
C ASN A 76 -1.21 -2.88 -8.67
N THR A 77 -2.50 -2.79 -9.04
CA THR A 77 -3.55 -3.77 -8.78
C THR A 77 -3.72 -4.08 -7.29
N ILE A 78 -4.41 -3.17 -6.63
CA ILE A 78 -4.75 -3.31 -5.21
C ILE A 78 -5.85 -4.37 -5.06
N SER A 79 -5.62 -5.36 -4.21
CA SER A 79 -6.58 -6.42 -3.87
C SER A 79 -7.42 -6.08 -2.65
N LEU A 80 -6.83 -5.44 -1.64
CA LEU A 80 -7.50 -5.16 -0.37
C LEU A 80 -6.88 -3.95 0.32
N ILE A 81 -7.73 -3.17 1.00
CA ILE A 81 -7.29 -2.08 1.89
C ILE A 81 -7.90 -2.26 3.28
N ARG A 82 -7.21 -1.77 4.33
CA ARG A 82 -7.74 -1.64 5.69
C ARG A 82 -7.21 -0.39 6.36
N TYR A 83 -8.11 0.42 6.91
CA TYR A 83 -7.73 1.61 7.65
C TYR A 83 -7.57 1.30 9.14
N ASN A 84 -6.47 1.76 9.71
CA ASN A 84 -6.22 1.70 11.15
C ASN A 84 -6.47 3.07 11.78
N LYS A 85 -7.51 3.17 12.60
CA LYS A 85 -7.90 4.43 13.26
C LYS A 85 -6.86 4.90 14.30
N GLN A 86 -6.17 3.96 14.96
CA GLN A 86 -5.18 4.26 15.99
C GLN A 86 -3.90 4.86 15.38
N THR A 87 -3.38 4.26 14.33
CA THR A 87 -2.16 4.73 13.65
C THR A 87 -2.46 5.77 12.57
N LYS A 88 -3.74 6.02 12.26
CA LYS A 88 -4.20 6.91 11.19
C LYS A 88 -3.57 6.60 9.83
N SER A 89 -3.39 5.32 9.55
CA SER A 89 -2.76 4.84 8.33
C SER A 89 -3.60 3.78 7.62
N LEU A 90 -3.46 3.70 6.31
CA LEU A 90 -4.12 2.72 5.46
C LEU A 90 -3.13 1.64 5.06
N LEU A 91 -3.44 0.39 5.38
CA LEU A 91 -2.76 -0.77 4.83
C LEU A 91 -3.31 -1.03 3.43
N ILE A 92 -2.41 -1.19 2.47
CA ILE A 92 -2.72 -1.48 1.07
C ILE A 92 -2.05 -2.80 0.72
N ILE A 93 -2.81 -3.75 0.24
CA ILE A 93 -2.33 -5.06 -0.21
C ILE A 93 -2.55 -5.17 -1.71
N TYR A 94 -1.50 -5.58 -2.41
CA TYR A 94 -1.51 -5.81 -3.85
C TYR A 94 -1.68 -7.30 -4.20
N ASP A 95 -2.12 -7.59 -5.41
CA ASP A 95 -2.35 -8.96 -5.89
C ASP A 95 -1.09 -9.84 -5.83
N ASN A 96 0.09 -9.25 -5.95
CA ASN A 96 1.37 -9.94 -5.83
C ASN A 96 1.85 -10.10 -4.38
N SER A 97 0.99 -9.79 -3.40
CA SER A 97 1.28 -9.80 -1.95
C SER A 97 2.34 -8.78 -1.52
N ASN A 98 2.63 -7.77 -2.34
CA ASN A 98 3.33 -6.57 -1.88
C ASN A 98 2.41 -5.77 -0.94
N ILE A 99 3.00 -4.98 -0.05
CA ILE A 99 2.25 -4.24 0.97
C ILE A 99 2.78 -2.81 1.03
N ASP A 100 1.86 -1.85 1.05
CA ASP A 100 2.15 -0.46 1.39
C ASP A 100 1.40 -0.04 2.66
N ILE A 101 2.00 0.85 3.43
CA ILE A 101 1.34 1.58 4.51
C ILE A 101 1.31 3.05 4.11
N LEU A 102 0.11 3.57 3.82
CA LEU A 102 -0.12 4.96 3.44
C LEU A 102 -0.49 5.78 4.69
N GLU A 103 0.34 6.76 5.02
CA GLU A 103 0.12 7.70 6.14
C GLU A 103 0.45 9.13 5.69
N GLY A 104 -0.45 10.07 5.92
CA GLY A 104 -0.27 11.47 5.53
C GLY A 104 0.00 11.69 4.03
N GLY A 105 -0.43 10.75 3.18
CA GLY A 105 -0.21 10.80 1.73
C GLY A 105 1.13 10.23 1.25
N VAL A 106 1.91 9.63 2.14
CA VAL A 106 3.18 8.95 1.84
C VAL A 106 3.04 7.45 2.07
N ALA A 107 3.39 6.66 1.06
CA ALA A 107 3.39 5.20 1.17
C ALA A 107 4.77 4.67 1.54
N THR A 108 4.81 3.82 2.56
CA THR A 108 6.00 3.03 2.94
C THR A 108 5.82 1.60 2.46
N ASN A 109 6.73 1.10 1.64
CA ASN A 109 6.66 -0.24 1.09
C ASN A 109 7.23 -1.30 2.04
N LEU A 110 6.53 -2.42 2.18
CA LEU A 110 6.95 -3.61 2.90
C LEU A 110 6.97 -4.82 1.95
N PRO A 111 8.05 -5.01 1.17
CA PRO A 111 8.10 -6.02 0.11
C PRO A 111 8.37 -7.44 0.62
N TYR A 112 8.33 -7.68 1.93
CA TYR A 112 8.71 -8.94 2.58
C TYR A 112 8.06 -10.18 1.95
N LEU A 113 6.74 -10.15 1.74
CA LEU A 113 6.04 -11.29 1.14
C LEU A 113 6.29 -11.38 -0.36
N SER A 114 6.17 -10.28 -1.09
CA SER A 114 6.33 -10.27 -2.56
C SER A 114 7.70 -10.78 -2.99
N THR A 115 8.76 -10.44 -2.27
CA THR A 115 10.14 -10.83 -2.58
C THR A 115 10.58 -12.18 -1.98
N SER A 116 9.80 -12.75 -1.04
CA SER A 116 10.16 -14.02 -0.42
C SER A 116 10.18 -15.16 -1.44
N THR A 117 11.27 -15.90 -1.51
CA THR A 117 11.42 -17.11 -2.35
C THR A 117 11.07 -18.38 -1.59
N SER A 118 11.03 -18.33 -0.25
CA SER A 118 10.76 -19.50 0.61
C SER A 118 9.26 -19.78 0.79
N ILE A 119 8.39 -18.85 0.40
CA ILE A 119 6.93 -18.99 0.49
C ILE A 119 6.39 -19.18 -0.93
N ARG A 120 5.83 -20.35 -1.20
CA ARG A 120 5.31 -20.69 -2.54
C ARG A 120 3.99 -19.99 -2.82
N ASP A 121 3.00 -20.14 -1.93
CA ASP A 121 1.72 -19.47 -2.00
C ASP A 121 1.67 -18.34 -0.98
N LYS A 122 1.61 -17.11 -1.46
CA LYS A 122 1.68 -15.90 -0.66
C LYS A 122 0.32 -15.20 -0.52
N GLN A 123 -0.74 -15.82 -1.04
CA GLN A 123 -2.07 -15.21 -1.06
C GLN A 123 -2.46 -14.72 0.32
N ILE A 124 -2.90 -13.47 0.40
CA ILE A 124 -3.48 -12.86 1.59
C ILE A 124 -5.00 -12.93 1.44
N ASN A 125 -5.65 -13.68 2.33
CA ASN A 125 -7.09 -13.96 2.27
C ASN A 125 -7.92 -12.87 2.96
N SER A 126 -7.42 -12.37 4.09
CA SER A 126 -8.11 -11.33 4.86
C SER A 126 -7.14 -10.57 5.76
N VAL A 127 -7.60 -9.43 6.27
CA VAL A 127 -6.87 -8.62 7.24
C VAL A 127 -7.78 -8.24 8.38
N LEU A 128 -7.30 -8.45 9.61
CA LEU A 128 -7.87 -7.92 10.85
C LEU A 128 -6.94 -6.84 11.38
N VAL A 129 -7.47 -5.64 11.63
CA VAL A 129 -6.75 -4.57 12.33
C VAL A 129 -7.16 -4.62 13.80
N HIS A 130 -6.16 -4.65 14.69
CA HIS A 130 -6.33 -4.60 16.13
C HIS A 130 -5.18 -3.83 16.77
N ASP A 131 -5.50 -2.81 17.53
CA ASP A 131 -4.54 -1.81 18.04
C ASP A 131 -3.65 -1.24 16.91
N GLU A 132 -2.33 -1.17 17.09
CA GLU A 132 -1.40 -0.72 16.05
C GLU A 132 -1.02 -1.82 15.05
N TYR A 133 -1.60 -3.00 15.13
CA TYR A 133 -1.25 -4.17 14.32
C TYR A 133 -2.30 -4.48 13.25
N ALA A 134 -1.82 -5.01 12.13
CA ALA A 134 -2.63 -5.69 11.14
C ALA A 134 -2.22 -7.16 11.07
N TYR A 135 -3.20 -8.05 11.23
CA TYR A 135 -3.04 -9.50 11.19
C TYR A 135 -3.53 -10.00 9.83
N LEU A 136 -2.60 -10.42 8.98
CA LEU A 136 -2.86 -10.89 7.64
C LEU A 136 -3.04 -12.42 7.67
N SER A 137 -4.25 -12.88 7.39
CA SER A 137 -4.54 -14.31 7.20
C SER A 137 -4.08 -14.72 5.80
N THR A 138 -3.18 -15.69 5.71
CA THR A 138 -2.52 -16.06 4.45
C THR A 138 -2.69 -17.54 4.13
N ALA A 139 -2.36 -17.92 2.90
CA ALA A 139 -2.36 -19.32 2.46
C ALA A 139 -1.39 -20.23 3.24
N PHE A 140 -0.48 -19.65 4.05
CA PHE A 140 0.54 -20.40 4.80
C PHE A 140 0.52 -20.14 6.31
N GLY A 141 -0.34 -19.25 6.81
CA GLY A 141 -0.40 -18.89 8.23
C GLY A 141 -0.82 -17.44 8.47
N ILE A 142 -0.24 -16.81 9.48
CA ILE A 142 -0.53 -15.42 9.85
C ILE A 142 0.75 -14.57 9.75
N VAL A 143 0.64 -13.41 9.11
CA VAL A 143 1.68 -12.37 9.13
C VAL A 143 1.17 -11.18 9.95
N VAL A 144 1.98 -10.70 10.88
CA VAL A 144 1.66 -9.55 11.72
C VAL A 144 2.48 -8.36 11.28
N VAL A 145 1.80 -7.29 10.91
CA VAL A 145 2.38 -6.01 10.51
C VAL A 145 2.20 -5.02 11.65
N ASN A 146 3.28 -4.40 12.12
CA ASN A 146 3.19 -3.22 12.98
C ASN A 146 2.99 -1.98 12.10
N MET A 147 1.78 -1.44 12.07
CA MET A 147 1.44 -0.30 11.23
C MET A 147 2.06 1.01 11.72
N ALA A 148 2.27 1.16 13.03
CA ALA A 148 2.92 2.34 13.60
C ALA A 148 4.41 2.40 13.25
N LYS A 149 5.12 1.26 13.33
CA LYS A 149 6.54 1.16 12.99
C LYS A 149 6.78 0.90 11.50
N LYS A 150 5.73 0.54 10.75
CA LYS A 150 5.80 0.20 9.32
C LYS A 150 6.78 -0.94 9.03
N GLU A 151 6.61 -2.03 9.77
CA GLU A 151 7.47 -3.22 9.67
C GLU A 151 6.66 -4.51 9.82
N ILE A 152 7.20 -5.63 9.31
CA ILE A 152 6.68 -6.95 9.65
C ILE A 152 7.17 -7.28 11.06
N LYS A 153 6.23 -7.45 11.99
CA LYS A 153 6.54 -7.82 13.37
C LYS A 153 6.82 -9.31 13.53
N ASP A 154 5.90 -10.14 12.99
CA ASP A 154 5.95 -11.58 13.14
C ASP A 154 5.42 -12.32 11.92
N THR A 155 5.83 -13.57 11.75
CA THR A 155 5.33 -14.47 10.71
C THR A 155 5.14 -15.88 11.27
N TYR A 156 3.89 -16.25 11.51
CA TYR A 156 3.51 -17.60 11.98
C TYR A 156 3.29 -18.53 10.80
N LYS A 157 4.32 -19.29 10.42
CA LYS A 157 4.26 -20.26 9.32
C LYS A 157 3.63 -21.56 9.83
N LEU A 158 2.35 -21.76 9.56
CA LEU A 158 1.56 -22.90 10.06
C LEU A 158 1.41 -24.01 8.99
N SER A 159 1.80 -23.73 7.76
CA SER A 159 1.53 -24.58 6.57
C SER A 159 0.03 -24.89 6.40
N LEU A 160 -0.81 -23.95 6.79
CA LEU A 160 -2.27 -24.00 6.73
C LEU A 160 -2.79 -22.75 6.04
N ASN A 161 -3.80 -22.95 5.18
CA ASN A 161 -4.53 -21.83 4.59
C ASN A 161 -5.50 -21.23 5.62
N ILE A 162 -5.20 -20.03 6.09
CA ILE A 162 -6.00 -19.30 7.07
C ILE A 162 -6.87 -18.29 6.34
N THR A 163 -8.17 -18.41 6.45
CA THR A 163 -9.13 -17.53 5.75
C THR A 163 -9.46 -16.26 6.54
N SER A 164 -9.41 -16.34 7.86
CA SER A 164 -9.66 -15.21 8.76
C SER A 164 -9.04 -15.48 10.14
N CYS A 165 -8.90 -14.42 10.95
CA CYS A 165 -8.52 -14.55 12.34
C CYS A 165 -9.33 -13.58 13.21
N ALA A 166 -9.31 -13.81 14.53
CA ALA A 166 -9.83 -12.91 15.54
C ALA A 166 -8.84 -12.81 16.69
N ILE A 167 -8.84 -11.67 17.39
CA ILE A 167 -8.00 -11.45 18.57
C ILE A 167 -8.89 -11.34 19.79
N GLN A 168 -8.56 -12.08 20.82
CA GLN A 168 -9.21 -12.00 22.13
C GLN A 168 -8.23 -12.32 23.25
N ASN A 169 -8.13 -11.46 24.25
CA ASN A 169 -7.23 -11.63 25.41
C ASN A 169 -5.77 -11.94 25.00
N GLY A 170 -5.23 -11.24 23.99
CA GLY A 170 -3.88 -11.44 23.50
C GLY A 170 -3.65 -12.74 22.70
N ASN A 171 -4.68 -13.54 22.46
CA ASN A 171 -4.58 -14.76 21.66
C ASN A 171 -5.12 -14.56 20.26
N ILE A 172 -4.49 -15.21 19.28
CA ILE A 172 -4.97 -15.26 17.89
C ILE A 172 -5.84 -16.52 17.74
N TYR A 173 -7.08 -16.33 17.33
CA TYR A 173 -8.02 -17.42 17.01
C TYR A 173 -8.18 -17.47 15.50
N MET A 174 -8.13 -18.66 14.92
CA MET A 174 -8.28 -18.87 13.49
C MET A 174 -9.15 -20.10 13.20
N PRO A 175 -10.08 -20.05 12.22
CA PRO A 175 -10.79 -21.25 11.78
C PRO A 175 -9.81 -22.13 11.00
N LEU A 176 -9.72 -23.40 11.38
CA LEU A 176 -9.09 -24.38 10.53
C LEU A 176 -10.13 -24.85 9.52
N GLN A 177 -9.88 -24.67 8.24
CA GLN A 177 -10.75 -25.23 7.20
C GLN A 177 -10.81 -26.75 7.36
N PRO A 178 -12.00 -27.34 7.39
CA PRO A 178 -12.18 -28.69 7.86
C PRO A 178 -11.71 -29.73 6.85
N ILE A 179 -10.72 -30.50 7.24
CA ILE A 179 -10.95 -31.93 7.13
C ILE A 179 -11.79 -32.28 8.39
N LYS A 180 -13.13 -32.14 8.31
CA LYS A 180 -14.11 -32.41 9.38
C LYS A 180 -13.84 -31.69 10.72
N GLN A 181 -14.67 -30.67 11.00
CA GLN A 181 -14.97 -30.05 12.30
C GLN A 181 -14.02 -30.45 13.47
N LYS A 182 -13.00 -29.62 13.70
CA LYS A 182 -12.39 -29.45 15.00
C LYS A 182 -11.86 -28.03 15.12
N TYR A 183 -12.44 -27.25 16.02
CA TYR A 183 -11.86 -25.99 16.44
C TYR A 183 -10.58 -26.31 17.22
N LEU A 184 -9.41 -25.98 16.67
CA LEU A 184 -8.16 -26.02 17.44
C LEU A 184 -7.96 -24.64 18.05
N ARG A 185 -7.96 -24.61 19.37
CA ARG A 185 -7.52 -23.48 20.18
C ARG A 185 -6.00 -23.44 20.09
N GLY A 186 -5.46 -22.60 19.23
CA GLY A 186 -4.02 -22.34 19.15
C GLY A 186 -3.70 -21.20 20.10
N LEU A 187 -3.12 -21.52 21.26
CA LEU A 187 -2.57 -20.55 22.21
C LEU A 187 -1.20 -20.11 21.68
N TYR A 188 -1.16 -18.99 20.97
CA TYR A 188 0.07 -18.25 20.76
C TYR A 188 -0.02 -16.96 21.58
N THR A 189 0.76 -16.87 22.64
CA THR A 189 1.02 -15.63 23.37
C THR A 189 2.14 -14.89 22.64
N PRO A 190 1.92 -13.65 22.19
CA PRO A 190 3.05 -12.82 21.72
C PRO A 190 3.97 -12.51 22.89
N HIS A 191 5.25 -12.79 22.73
CA HIS A 191 6.31 -12.36 23.66
C HIS A 191 6.74 -10.94 23.42
#